data_61c4bca3a14d62e6bed1932c177af91b
#
_entry.id   61c4bca3a14d62e6bed1932c177af91b
#
_cell.length_a   1.000
_cell.length_b   1.000
_cell.length_c   1.000
_cell.angle_alpha   90.00
_cell.angle_beta   90.00
_cell.angle_gamma   90.00
#
_symmetry.space_group_name_H-M   'P 1'
#
loop_
_entity.id
_entity.type
_entity.pdbx_description
1 polymer ?
#
loop_
_entity_poly.entity_id
_entity_poly.type
_entity_poly.pdbx_seq_one_letter_code
_entity_poly.pdbx_strand_id
1 'polypeptide(L)' 'MRECDIILKAKKDLPSYVIEFKYSKNKEELESLSDVTIEQIVEKEYDKGLEGKIIYIGLAHCGKDADVKWVEK' A
#
# COMPACT_ATOMS: atom_id res chain seq x y z
N MET A 1 16.37 4.71 -2.92
CA MET A 1 15.36 3.74 -2.50
C MET A 1 13.98 4.19 -2.94
N ARG A 2 13.24 3.28 -3.47
CA ARG A 2 11.91 3.64 -3.91
C ARG A 2 10.97 3.82 -2.72
N GLU A 3 10.18 4.86 -2.77
CA GLU A 3 9.29 5.18 -1.67
C GLU A 3 7.94 4.49 -1.78
N CYS A 4 7.40 4.46 -2.98
CA CYS A 4 6.09 3.88 -3.22
C CYS A 4 6.02 3.41 -4.66
N ASP A 5 5.31 2.30 -4.89
CA ASP A 5 5.26 1.74 -6.24
C ASP A 5 4.26 2.48 -7.13
N ILE A 6 3.09 2.80 -6.60
CA ILE A 6 2.05 3.45 -7.39
C ILE A 6 1.32 4.49 -6.54
N ILE A 7 1.12 5.66 -7.11
CA ILE A 7 0.26 6.68 -6.50
C ILE A 7 -0.74 7.11 -7.56
N LEU A 8 -2.02 6.90 -7.28
CA LEU A 8 -3.10 7.29 -8.16
C LEU A 8 -3.82 8.48 -7.53
N LYS A 9 -3.64 9.65 -8.12
CA LYS A 9 -4.23 10.87 -7.58
C LYS A 9 -5.72 10.97 -7.88
N ALA A 10 -6.45 11.54 -6.94
CA ALA A 10 -7.88 11.74 -7.08
C ALA A 10 -8.22 12.75 -8.16
N LYS A 11 -9.37 12.54 -8.78
CA LYS A 11 -10.01 13.52 -9.64
C LYS A 11 -11.34 13.85 -9.00
N LYS A 12 -11.53 15.10 -8.62
CA LYS A 12 -12.77 15.55 -7.98
C LYS A 12 -13.13 14.67 -6.77
N ASP A 13 -14.24 13.96 -6.83
CA ASP A 13 -14.77 13.23 -5.68
C ASP A 13 -14.22 11.82 -5.53
N LEU A 14 -13.26 11.44 -6.35
CA LEU A 14 -12.68 10.10 -6.27
C LEU A 14 -11.53 10.07 -5.27
N PRO A 15 -11.34 8.95 -4.58
CA PRO A 15 -10.24 8.86 -3.63
C PRO A 15 -8.89 8.72 -4.33
N SER A 16 -7.84 9.10 -3.63
CA SER A 16 -6.48 8.84 -4.09
C SER A 16 -6.03 7.50 -3.51
N TYR A 17 -5.16 6.82 -4.22
CA TYR A 17 -4.62 5.53 -3.79
C TYR A 17 -3.12 5.58 -3.69
N VAL A 18 -2.59 5.04 -2.61
CA VAL A 18 -1.14 4.90 -2.44
C VAL A 18 -0.90 3.40 -2.27
N ILE A 19 -0.21 2.79 -3.22
CA ILE A 19 -0.05 1.35 -3.29
C ILE A 19 1.41 0.97 -3.24
N GLU A 20 1.74 0.02 -2.39
CA GLU A 20 3.10 -0.50 -2.32
C GLU A 20 3.08 -2.02 -2.42
N PHE A 21 3.98 -2.56 -3.23
CA PHE A 21 4.12 -4.00 -3.44
C PHE A 21 5.36 -4.51 -2.71
N LYS A 22 5.22 -5.66 -2.10
CA LYS A 22 6.34 -6.35 -1.47
C LYS A 22 6.34 -7.80 -1.90
N TYR A 23 7.53 -8.37 -1.98
CA TYR A 23 7.70 -9.76 -2.36
C TYR A 23 8.25 -10.55 -1.19
N SER A 24 7.77 -11.77 -0.99
CA SER A 24 8.30 -12.70 -0.01
C SER A 24 8.57 -14.03 -0.69
N LYS A 25 9.60 -14.72 -0.26
CA LYS A 25 9.89 -16.06 -0.72
C LYS A 25 9.05 -17.08 0.01
N ASN A 26 8.44 -16.70 1.10
CA ASN A 26 7.70 -17.59 1.98
C ASN A 26 6.25 -17.14 2.06
N LYS A 27 5.34 -17.94 1.48
CA LYS A 27 3.95 -17.54 1.44
C LYS A 27 3.30 -17.46 2.83
N GLU A 28 3.89 -18.14 3.81
CA GLU A 28 3.37 -18.09 5.17
C GLU A 28 3.60 -16.73 5.83
N GLU A 29 4.47 -15.92 5.26
CA GLU A 29 4.75 -14.59 5.78
C GLU A 29 3.95 -13.49 5.12
N LEU A 30 3.11 -13.85 4.13
CA LEU A 30 2.40 -12.84 3.35
C LEU A 30 1.53 -11.92 4.20
N GLU A 31 0.79 -12.49 5.14
CA GLU A 31 -0.08 -11.69 5.97
C GLU A 31 0.71 -10.69 6.82
N SER A 32 1.78 -11.16 7.44
CA SER A 32 2.65 -10.29 8.22
C SER A 32 3.28 -9.21 7.35
N LEU A 33 3.70 -9.60 6.15
CA LEU A 33 4.35 -8.66 5.25
C LEU A 33 3.40 -7.57 4.79
N SER A 34 2.15 -7.92 4.50
CA SER A 34 1.19 -6.90 4.08
C SER A 34 0.88 -5.95 5.21
N ASP A 35 0.83 -6.44 6.46
CA ASP A 35 0.62 -5.59 7.62
C ASP A 35 1.76 -4.60 7.80
N VAL A 36 3.01 -5.09 7.68
CA VAL A 36 4.18 -4.23 7.78
C VAL A 36 4.19 -3.20 6.66
N THR A 37 3.80 -3.61 5.46
CA THR A 37 3.76 -2.72 4.32
C THR A 37 2.80 -1.56 4.56
N ILE A 38 1.61 -1.87 5.07
CA ILE A 38 0.63 -0.84 5.38
C ILE A 38 1.16 0.13 6.43
N GLU A 39 1.79 -0.38 7.47
CA GLU A 39 2.35 0.46 8.51
C GLU A 39 3.41 1.40 7.95
N GLN A 40 4.26 0.88 7.08
CA GLN A 40 5.31 1.69 6.47
C GLN A 40 4.75 2.79 5.59
N ILE A 41 3.73 2.48 4.80
CA ILE A 41 3.12 3.48 3.93
C ILE A 41 2.53 4.63 4.75
N VAL A 42 1.79 4.30 5.78
CA VAL A 42 1.15 5.31 6.62
C VAL A 42 2.18 6.15 7.34
N GLU A 43 3.21 5.50 7.86
CA GLU A 43 4.25 6.17 8.62
C GLU A 43 5.06 7.14 7.76
N LYS A 44 5.30 6.79 6.51
CA LYS A 44 6.12 7.61 5.62
C LYS A 44 5.38 8.79 5.00
N GLU A 45 4.08 8.87 5.25
CA GLU A 45 3.28 10.01 4.80
C GLU A 45 3.38 10.27 3.30
N TYR A 46 3.28 9.23 2.50
CA TYR A 46 3.30 9.38 1.04
C TYR A 46 2.13 10.21 0.53
N ASP A 47 1.14 10.43 1.38
CA ASP A 47 -0.04 11.21 1.04
C ASP A 47 0.19 12.70 1.10
N LYS A 48 1.38 13.13 1.47
CA LYS A 48 1.67 14.55 1.58
C LYS A 48 1.44 15.24 0.25
N GLY A 49 0.57 16.21 0.24
CA GLY A 49 0.21 16.90 -0.99
C GLY A 49 -1.04 16.35 -1.67
N LEU A 50 -1.58 15.24 -1.18
CA LEU A 50 -2.83 14.69 -1.69
C LEU A 50 -3.97 15.20 -0.81
N GLU A 51 -5.07 15.55 -1.44
CA GLU A 51 -6.23 16.07 -0.73
C GLU A 51 -7.39 15.09 -0.78
N GLY A 52 -8.28 15.19 0.20
CA GLY A 52 -9.47 14.36 0.25
C GLY A 52 -9.20 12.99 0.81
N LYS A 53 -10.02 12.04 0.40
CA LYS A 53 -9.92 10.67 0.89
C LYS A 53 -8.72 9.96 0.28
N ILE A 54 -7.97 9.29 1.12
CA ILE A 54 -6.78 8.57 0.68
C ILE A 54 -6.88 7.13 1.17
N ILE A 55 -6.62 6.20 0.27
CA ILE A 55 -6.64 4.78 0.58
C ILE A 55 -5.22 4.23 0.40
N TYR A 56 -4.69 3.65 1.46
CA TYR A 56 -3.38 3.02 1.43
C TYR A 56 -3.57 1.53 1.23
N ILE A 57 -2.83 0.96 0.28
CA ILE A 57 -2.91 -0.46 -0.03
C ILE A 57 -1.52 -1.06 0.04
N GLY A 58 -1.36 -2.08 0.88
CA GLY A 58 -0.13 -2.85 0.94
C GLY A 58 -0.40 -4.24 0.39
N LEU A 59 0.34 -4.62 -0.63
CA LEU A 59 0.17 -5.91 -1.28
C LEU A 59 1.46 -6.72 -1.17
N ALA A 60 1.37 -7.89 -0.54
CA ALA A 60 2.49 -8.80 -0.44
C ALA A 60 2.22 -9.99 -1.34
N HIS A 61 3.24 -10.47 -2.06
CA HIS A 61 3.03 -11.60 -2.95
C HIS A 61 4.19 -12.58 -2.90
N CYS A 62 3.87 -13.80 -3.24
CA CYS A 62 4.82 -14.90 -3.32
C CYS A 62 4.33 -15.82 -4.42
N GLY A 63 4.93 -15.75 -5.62
CA GLY A 63 4.47 -16.55 -6.75
C GLY A 63 3.02 -16.25 -7.09
N LYS A 64 2.15 -17.24 -6.94
CA LYS A 64 0.73 -17.08 -7.23
C LYS A 64 -0.06 -16.56 -6.05
N ASP A 65 0.52 -16.59 -4.87
CA ASP A 65 -0.19 -16.21 -3.66
C ASP A 65 0.01 -14.75 -3.37
N ALA A 66 -1.00 -14.14 -2.80
CA ALA A 66 -0.93 -12.73 -2.44
C ALA A 66 -1.81 -12.44 -1.26
N ASP A 67 -1.43 -11.44 -0.48
CA ASP A 67 -2.25 -10.94 0.60
C ASP A 67 -2.29 -9.43 0.48
N VAL A 68 -3.45 -8.86 0.67
CA VAL A 68 -3.61 -7.42 0.56
C VAL A 68 -4.25 -6.87 1.81
N LYS A 69 -3.73 -5.74 2.27
CA LYS A 69 -4.30 -5.00 3.37
C LYS A 69 -4.51 -3.57 2.91
N TRP A 70 -5.50 -2.92 3.43
CA TRP A 70 -5.74 -1.54 3.07
C TRP A 70 -6.33 -0.78 4.25
N VAL A 71 -6.05 0.52 4.28
CA VAL A 71 -6.62 1.40 5.28
C VAL A 71 -7.01 2.71 4.62
N GLU A 72 -8.04 3.32 5.13
CA GLU A 72 -8.52 4.60 4.65
C GLU A 72 -8.11 5.67 5.65
N LYS A 73 -7.56 6.73 5.14
CA LYS A 73 -7.14 7.83 5.99
C LYS A 73 -8.20 8.93 6.04
#